data_11e481b9b505f7e3090f8b0b89629645
#
_entry.id   11e481b9b505f7e3090f8b0b89629645
#
_cell.length_a   1.000
_cell.length_b   1.000
_cell.length_c   1.000
_cell.angle_alpha   90.00
_cell.angle_beta   90.00
_cell.angle_gamma   90.00
#
_symmetry.space_group_name_H-M   'P 1'
#
loop_
_entity.id
_entity.type
_entity.pdbx_description
1 polymer ?
#
loop_
_entity_poly.entity_id
_entity_poly.type
_entity_poly.pdbx_seq_one_letter_code
_entity_poly.pdbx_strand_id
1 'polypeptide(L)'
;MNKKPLMLVALLCALPTLNALAKSEPQNVLTLKQALKNTEQQNLQLKRYPYHQKILTALKSQAALSPNPELSFEAENFLGTHGSHAFSGAQYTLALSQLIELGDKRQNRINYATANIKAQTIEYKNTRLALLATTAERYYQVLKFQALIALNSERKNTVKQALNAIEKRAKAGAVSSADVTRMRYALSQVDLNTAMLQSEFERSRLALNELWQEVKVSDYYAGDLSQIAAIKSEAALLDVINTAPEFALLQQQYMQKTANLALQRSSGQSDLTLGGGVRYNQQTDASSFVFSFSMPLQLSNANGGNIEAAQHQLALLNEQQGQLRIQLRKQIRTLYAYYHGKSTQAQLLTQRVIPQAQTLIKQSLKSYQQGQISVLQLLDAQQALFDSKRALINTHSELYQVLLTLERLTGQPLIETHQS
;
A
#
# COMPACT_ATOMS: atom_id res chain seq x y z
N MET A 1 37.77 -18.23 -80.05
CA MET A 1 37.51 -17.17 -81.00
C MET A 1 36.07 -16.74 -80.86
N ASN A 2 35.79 -15.63 -80.26
CA ASN A 2 34.88 -14.61 -80.76
C ASN A 2 34.68 -13.51 -79.73
N LYS A 3 34.82 -12.32 -80.24
CA LYS A 3 34.94 -11.04 -79.52
C LYS A 3 33.59 -10.53 -79.04
N LYS A 4 33.59 -9.90 -77.86
CA LYS A 4 32.52 -9.02 -77.36
C LYS A 4 32.42 -7.70 -78.09
N PRO A 5 31.34 -6.95 -77.99
CA PRO A 5 31.47 -5.56 -77.65
C PRO A 5 30.76 -5.17 -76.35
N LEU A 6 31.40 -4.26 -75.64
CA LEU A 6 31.00 -3.51 -74.46
C LEU A 6 29.80 -2.59 -74.80
N MET A 7 28.74 -2.61 -74.06
CA MET A 7 27.65 -1.62 -74.07
C MET A 7 27.61 -0.89 -72.73
N LEU A 8 28.02 0.37 -72.78
CA LEU A 8 28.04 1.32 -71.68
C LEU A 8 26.61 1.82 -71.43
N VAL A 9 25.96 1.42 -70.31
CA VAL A 9 24.67 2.02 -69.91
C VAL A 9 24.94 2.93 -68.75
N ALA A 10 24.77 4.24 -69.01
CA ALA A 10 24.78 5.26 -67.95
C ALA A 10 23.51 5.17 -67.06
N LEU A 11 23.67 4.76 -65.81
CA LEU A 11 22.59 4.73 -64.85
C LEU A 11 22.55 6.06 -64.08
N LEU A 12 21.53 6.87 -64.37
CA LEU A 12 21.20 8.09 -63.65
C LEU A 12 20.71 7.73 -62.26
N CYS A 13 21.52 7.99 -61.24
CA CYS A 13 21.09 7.86 -59.83
C CYS A 13 20.17 9.04 -59.48
N ALA A 14 18.85 8.81 -59.51
CA ALA A 14 17.89 9.66 -58.81
C ALA A 14 17.93 9.30 -57.31
N LEU A 15 18.51 10.18 -56.52
CA LEU A 15 18.43 10.10 -55.02
C LEU A 15 17.01 10.46 -54.60
N PRO A 16 16.28 9.56 -53.91
CA PRO A 16 15.07 9.96 -53.23
C PRO A 16 15.46 10.78 -52.00
N THR A 17 15.06 12.04 -51.97
CA THR A 17 15.05 12.84 -50.72
C THR A 17 14.18 12.17 -49.70
N LEU A 18 14.78 11.46 -48.76
CA LEU A 18 14.10 11.00 -47.55
C LEU A 18 13.70 12.25 -46.75
N ASN A 19 12.46 12.67 -46.88
CA ASN A 19 11.80 13.46 -45.85
C ASN A 19 11.72 12.58 -44.60
N ALA A 20 12.71 12.73 -43.71
CA ALA A 20 12.63 12.24 -42.36
C ALA A 20 11.51 13.03 -41.67
N LEU A 21 10.27 12.52 -41.76
CA LEU A 21 9.24 12.80 -40.80
C LEU A 21 9.82 12.39 -39.46
N ALA A 22 10.24 13.36 -38.65
CA ALA A 22 10.58 13.18 -37.24
C ALA A 22 9.35 12.55 -36.61
N LYS A 23 9.38 11.21 -36.51
CA LYS A 23 8.43 10.43 -35.70
C LYS A 23 8.66 10.92 -34.28
N SER A 24 7.79 11.81 -33.78
CA SER A 24 7.78 12.15 -32.38
C SER A 24 7.71 10.82 -31.63
N GLU A 25 8.74 10.51 -30.83
CA GLU A 25 8.69 9.35 -29.93
C GLU A 25 7.37 9.43 -29.17
N PRO A 26 6.62 8.34 -29.06
CA PRO A 26 5.38 8.36 -28.30
C PRO A 26 5.74 8.81 -26.90
N GLN A 27 5.21 9.97 -26.48
CA GLN A 27 5.37 10.44 -25.12
C GLN A 27 4.96 9.29 -24.20
N ASN A 28 5.86 8.88 -23.32
CA ASN A 28 5.60 7.82 -22.35
C ASN A 28 4.62 8.38 -21.30
N VAL A 29 3.31 8.28 -21.62
CA VAL A 29 2.22 8.80 -20.81
C VAL A 29 1.80 7.73 -19.81
N LEU A 30 1.87 8.04 -18.53
CA LEU A 30 1.35 7.18 -17.45
C LEU A 30 -0.06 7.64 -17.05
N THR A 31 -0.99 6.69 -16.97
CA THR A 31 -2.32 6.91 -16.40
C THR A 31 -2.41 6.37 -14.98
N LEU A 32 -3.36 6.86 -14.16
CA LEU A 32 -3.61 6.31 -12.82
C LEU A 32 -3.89 4.81 -12.86
N LYS A 33 -4.70 4.36 -13.83
CA LYS A 33 -5.03 2.93 -14.02
C LYS A 33 -3.78 2.07 -14.26
N GLN A 34 -2.84 2.56 -15.06
CA GLN A 34 -1.56 1.88 -15.31
C GLN A 34 -0.69 1.87 -14.06
N ALA A 35 -0.60 3.00 -13.32
CA ALA A 35 0.16 3.08 -12.07
C ALA A 35 -0.37 2.08 -11.02
N LEU A 36 -1.70 2.01 -10.84
CA LEU A 36 -2.34 1.05 -9.94
C LEU A 36 -2.06 -0.39 -10.35
N LYS A 37 -2.17 -0.71 -11.66
CA LYS A 37 -1.86 -2.03 -12.20
C LYS A 37 -0.39 -2.40 -11.99
N ASN A 38 0.53 -1.48 -12.25
CA ASN A 38 1.96 -1.69 -12.03
C ASN A 38 2.26 -2.00 -10.56
N THR A 39 1.70 -1.21 -9.63
CA THR A 39 1.82 -1.48 -8.19
C THR A 39 1.27 -2.85 -7.82
N GLU A 40 0.08 -3.21 -8.29
CA GLU A 40 -0.54 -4.50 -7.99
C GLU A 40 0.30 -5.69 -8.45
N GLN A 41 0.89 -5.59 -9.64
CA GLN A 41 1.67 -6.67 -10.25
C GLN A 41 3.12 -6.74 -9.80
N GLN A 42 3.72 -5.60 -9.45
CA GLN A 42 5.19 -5.52 -9.29
C GLN A 42 5.62 -5.20 -7.86
N ASN A 43 4.73 -4.69 -7.00
CA ASN A 43 5.10 -4.33 -5.64
C ASN A 43 5.58 -5.55 -4.83
N LEU A 44 6.76 -5.42 -4.20
CA LEU A 44 7.39 -6.52 -3.48
C LEU A 44 6.60 -6.99 -2.25
N GLN A 45 5.87 -6.10 -1.58
CA GLN A 45 5.05 -6.50 -0.44
C GLN A 45 3.91 -7.41 -0.89
N LEU A 46 3.29 -7.12 -2.05
CA LEU A 46 2.24 -7.96 -2.61
C LEU A 46 2.78 -9.29 -3.15
N LYS A 47 3.98 -9.28 -3.74
CA LYS A 47 4.65 -10.51 -4.25
C LYS A 47 5.03 -11.50 -3.13
N ARG A 48 5.13 -11.08 -1.88
CA ARG A 48 5.40 -11.96 -0.73
C ARG A 48 4.19 -12.81 -0.31
N TYR A 49 2.98 -12.35 -0.58
CA TYR A 49 1.76 -13.00 -0.10
C TYR A 49 1.62 -14.49 -0.49
N PRO A 50 1.88 -14.91 -1.75
CA PRO A 50 1.80 -16.33 -2.12
C PRO A 50 2.74 -17.22 -1.29
N TYR A 51 3.90 -16.72 -0.88
CA TYR A 51 4.83 -17.45 -0.02
C TYR A 51 4.30 -17.57 1.40
N HIS A 52 3.75 -16.50 1.98
CA HIS A 52 3.07 -16.56 3.28
C HIS A 52 1.91 -17.55 3.28
N GLN A 53 1.10 -17.57 2.23
CA GLN A 53 0.03 -18.56 2.07
C GLN A 53 0.56 -20.00 2.03
N LYS A 54 1.62 -20.25 1.26
CA LYS A 54 2.25 -21.61 1.18
C LYS A 54 2.79 -22.03 2.55
N ILE A 55 3.46 -21.11 3.29
CA ILE A 55 3.95 -21.39 4.64
C ILE A 55 2.80 -21.79 5.57
N LEU A 56 1.73 -20.98 5.64
CA LEU A 56 0.59 -21.26 6.51
C LEU A 56 -0.17 -22.54 6.10
N THR A 57 -0.25 -22.83 4.81
CA THR A 57 -0.84 -24.09 4.31
C THR A 57 0.00 -25.31 4.71
N ALA A 58 1.32 -25.22 4.62
CA ALA A 58 2.22 -26.27 5.10
C ALA A 58 2.10 -26.48 6.62
N LEU A 59 2.04 -25.39 7.40
CA LEU A 59 1.82 -25.46 8.86
C LEU A 59 0.45 -26.07 9.20
N LYS A 60 -0.60 -25.78 8.41
CA LYS A 60 -1.90 -26.45 8.58
C LYS A 60 -1.81 -27.94 8.29
N SER A 61 -1.09 -28.35 7.26
CA SER A 61 -0.86 -29.77 6.96
C SER A 61 -0.11 -30.44 8.10
N GLN A 62 0.92 -29.79 8.66
CA GLN A 62 1.64 -30.31 9.84
C GLN A 62 0.73 -30.41 11.07
N ALA A 63 -0.14 -29.42 11.31
CA ALA A 63 -1.10 -29.41 12.43
C ALA A 63 -2.13 -30.56 12.32
N ALA A 64 -2.35 -31.09 11.13
CA ALA A 64 -3.28 -32.18 10.89
C ALA A 64 -2.68 -33.57 11.12
N LEU A 65 -1.37 -33.68 11.35
CA LEU A 65 -0.74 -34.96 11.61
C LEU A 65 -1.06 -35.45 13.02
N SER A 66 -1.31 -36.75 13.14
CA SER A 66 -1.33 -37.46 14.43
C SER A 66 0.10 -37.74 14.86
N PRO A 67 0.37 -37.92 16.16
CA PRO A 67 1.64 -38.42 16.66
C PRO A 67 2.01 -39.76 16.00
N ASN A 68 3.29 -39.96 15.74
CA ASN A 68 3.77 -41.22 15.18
C ASN A 68 3.71 -42.34 16.22
N PRO A 69 3.56 -43.62 15.79
CA PRO A 69 3.81 -44.76 16.65
C PRO A 69 5.27 -44.77 17.13
N GLU A 70 5.49 -45.24 18.34
CA GLU A 70 6.81 -45.38 18.96
C GLU A 70 7.14 -46.87 19.10
N LEU A 71 8.27 -47.29 18.55
CA LEU A 71 8.82 -48.63 18.75
C LEU A 71 9.83 -48.59 19.88
N SER A 72 9.62 -49.35 20.93
CA SER A 72 10.49 -49.48 22.10
C SER A 72 11.10 -50.89 22.18
N PHE A 73 12.34 -50.93 22.61
CA PHE A 73 13.04 -52.17 23.00
C PHE A 73 13.56 -51.97 24.46
N GLU A 74 13.15 -52.87 25.33
CA GLU A 74 13.56 -52.90 26.72
C GLU A 74 14.28 -54.18 27.04
N ALA A 75 15.41 -54.07 27.77
CA ALA A 75 16.12 -55.20 28.29
C ALA A 75 16.22 -55.05 29.82
N GLU A 76 15.66 -55.99 30.52
CA GLU A 76 15.55 -55.93 31.99
C GLU A 76 16.18 -57.17 32.65
N ASN A 77 16.48 -57.11 33.95
CA ASN A 77 16.94 -58.25 34.78
C ASN A 77 18.25 -58.89 34.30
N PHE A 78 19.15 -58.13 33.60
CA PHE A 78 20.48 -58.60 33.25
C PHE A 78 21.54 -58.00 34.20
N LEU A 79 22.64 -58.72 34.44
CA LEU A 79 23.75 -58.36 35.35
C LEU A 79 23.30 -58.17 36.81
N GLY A 80 22.23 -58.85 37.24
CA GLY A 80 21.74 -58.79 38.61
C GLY A 80 22.50 -59.76 39.59
N THR A 81 22.08 -59.72 40.89
CA THR A 81 22.50 -60.63 41.95
C THR A 81 21.42 -61.69 42.22
N HIS A 82 21.75 -62.85 42.77
CA HIS A 82 20.78 -63.93 43.13
C HIS A 82 19.83 -64.32 41.98
N GLY A 83 20.10 -65.34 41.27
CA GLY A 83 19.27 -65.89 40.22
C GLY A 83 19.28 -65.13 38.86
N SER A 84 19.83 -63.93 38.82
CA SER A 84 19.97 -63.11 37.59
C SER A 84 21.44 -62.91 37.23
N HIS A 85 22.29 -63.94 37.45
CA HIS A 85 23.73 -63.86 37.10
C HIS A 85 23.90 -63.68 35.58
N ALA A 86 24.65 -62.61 35.23
CA ALA A 86 24.90 -62.20 33.82
C ALA A 86 23.58 -62.05 33.04
N PHE A 87 23.34 -62.83 32.02
CA PHE A 87 22.14 -62.77 31.16
C PHE A 87 21.08 -63.85 31.46
N SER A 88 21.32 -64.72 32.48
CA SER A 88 20.39 -65.87 32.76
C SER A 88 19.00 -65.44 33.20
N GLY A 89 18.82 -64.24 33.80
CA GLY A 89 17.54 -63.69 34.17
C GLY A 89 16.99 -62.65 33.21
N ALA A 90 17.63 -62.44 32.10
CA ALA A 90 17.28 -61.35 31.17
C ALA A 90 15.87 -61.48 30.57
N GLN A 91 15.22 -60.37 30.47
CA GLN A 91 13.94 -60.24 29.77
C GLN A 91 14.10 -59.18 28.68
N TYR A 92 13.62 -59.49 27.48
CA TYR A 92 13.67 -58.62 26.32
C TYR A 92 12.26 -58.33 25.86
N THR A 93 11.87 -57.08 25.82
CA THR A 93 10.54 -56.64 25.37
C THR A 93 10.68 -55.81 24.12
N LEU A 94 9.99 -56.16 23.05
CA LEU A 94 9.81 -55.32 21.88
C LEU A 94 8.33 -54.93 21.83
N ALA A 95 8.06 -53.61 21.89
CA ALA A 95 6.71 -53.10 21.92
C ALA A 95 6.51 -51.94 20.95
N LEU A 96 5.30 -51.84 20.39
CA LEU A 96 4.82 -50.72 19.62
C LEU A 96 3.75 -49.98 20.41
N SER A 97 3.90 -48.69 20.57
CA SER A 97 2.91 -47.84 21.26
C SER A 97 2.42 -46.72 20.38
N GLN A 98 1.19 -46.24 20.60
CA GLN A 98 0.56 -45.15 19.92
C GLN A 98 -0.08 -44.20 20.92
N LEU A 99 0.32 -42.91 20.84
CA LEU A 99 -0.36 -41.84 21.52
C LEU A 99 -1.66 -41.49 20.79
N ILE A 100 -2.77 -41.52 21.53
CA ILE A 100 -4.11 -41.12 21.09
C ILE A 100 -4.43 -39.77 21.72
N GLU A 101 -4.49 -38.76 20.91
CA GLU A 101 -4.85 -37.41 21.34
C GLU A 101 -6.33 -37.35 21.74
N LEU A 102 -6.64 -36.92 22.96
CA LEU A 102 -8.01 -36.75 23.46
C LEU A 102 -8.39 -35.25 23.44
N GLY A 103 -9.70 -34.96 23.59
CA GLY A 103 -10.19 -33.59 23.72
C GLY A 103 -10.09 -32.75 22.46
N ASP A 104 -10.20 -33.37 21.29
CA ASP A 104 -10.19 -32.68 19.98
C ASP A 104 -8.93 -31.86 19.71
N LYS A 105 -7.80 -32.17 20.33
CA LYS A 105 -6.53 -31.44 20.18
C LYS A 105 -6.14 -31.22 18.73
N ARG A 106 -6.15 -32.31 17.94
CA ARG A 106 -5.84 -32.30 16.51
C ARG A 106 -6.79 -31.35 15.75
N GLN A 107 -8.10 -31.45 16.01
CA GLN A 107 -9.08 -30.61 15.35
C GLN A 107 -8.90 -29.12 15.73
N ASN A 108 -8.61 -28.83 16.99
CA ASN A 108 -8.35 -27.46 17.46
C ASN A 108 -7.05 -26.90 16.88
N ARG A 109 -5.98 -27.71 16.68
CA ARG A 109 -4.78 -27.30 15.94
C ARG A 109 -5.11 -26.92 14.49
N ILE A 110 -5.92 -27.74 13.79
CA ILE A 110 -6.37 -27.49 12.41
C ILE A 110 -7.21 -26.21 12.35
N ASN A 111 -8.12 -26.01 13.31
CA ASN A 111 -8.99 -24.83 13.39
C ASN A 111 -8.16 -23.56 13.60
N TYR A 112 -7.18 -23.60 14.51
CA TYR A 112 -6.29 -22.48 14.76
C TYR A 112 -5.42 -22.15 13.53
N ALA A 113 -4.83 -23.17 12.89
CA ALA A 113 -4.06 -22.97 11.65
C ALA A 113 -4.94 -22.41 10.50
N THR A 114 -6.21 -22.84 10.43
CA THR A 114 -7.17 -22.31 9.45
C THR A 114 -7.54 -20.86 9.74
N ALA A 115 -7.70 -20.49 11.01
CA ALA A 115 -7.93 -19.10 11.41
C ALA A 115 -6.73 -18.19 11.06
N ASN A 116 -5.51 -18.69 11.23
CA ASN A 116 -4.29 -17.98 10.82
C ASN A 116 -4.27 -17.68 9.30
N ILE A 117 -4.64 -18.66 8.47
CA ILE A 117 -4.75 -18.45 7.01
C ILE A 117 -5.78 -17.37 6.68
N LYS A 118 -6.95 -17.38 7.33
CA LYS A 118 -7.99 -16.38 7.11
C LYS A 118 -7.54 -14.98 7.55
N ALA A 119 -6.90 -14.86 8.70
CA ALA A 119 -6.35 -13.60 9.20
C ALA A 119 -5.32 -13.00 8.22
N GLN A 120 -4.39 -13.85 7.73
CA GLN A 120 -3.40 -13.44 6.72
C GLN A 120 -4.04 -12.99 5.40
N THR A 121 -5.15 -13.64 4.99
CA THR A 121 -5.87 -13.26 3.77
C THR A 121 -6.49 -11.86 3.90
N ILE A 122 -7.05 -11.52 5.05
CA ILE A 122 -7.62 -10.19 5.31
C ILE A 122 -6.51 -9.13 5.43
N GLU A 123 -5.41 -9.46 6.11
CA GLU A 123 -4.23 -8.59 6.21
C GLU A 123 -3.68 -8.24 4.81
N TYR A 124 -3.58 -9.23 3.92
CA TYR A 124 -3.19 -8.99 2.54
C TYR A 124 -4.14 -8.06 1.80
N LYS A 125 -5.46 -8.25 1.94
CA LYS A 125 -6.46 -7.36 1.33
C LYS A 125 -6.29 -5.92 1.80
N ASN A 126 -6.05 -5.72 3.10
CA ASN A 126 -5.83 -4.39 3.68
C ASN A 126 -4.51 -3.77 3.20
N THR A 127 -3.44 -4.56 3.16
CA THR A 127 -2.14 -4.13 2.62
C THR A 127 -2.25 -3.72 1.15
N ARG A 128 -2.95 -4.53 0.34
CA ARG A 128 -3.23 -4.22 -1.06
C ARG A 128 -3.99 -2.90 -1.20
N LEU A 129 -5.07 -2.73 -0.45
CA LEU A 129 -5.86 -1.48 -0.45
C LEU A 129 -5.01 -0.28 -0.06
N ALA A 130 -4.21 -0.38 1.00
CA ALA A 130 -3.33 0.70 1.45
C ALA A 130 -2.28 1.07 0.39
N LEU A 131 -1.67 0.07 -0.27
CA LEU A 131 -0.69 0.31 -1.32
C LEU A 131 -1.31 0.97 -2.57
N LEU A 132 -2.51 0.55 -2.97
CA LEU A 132 -3.23 1.17 -4.08
C LEU A 132 -3.63 2.61 -3.75
N ALA A 133 -4.09 2.88 -2.53
CA ALA A 133 -4.38 4.23 -2.06
C ALA A 133 -3.11 5.11 -2.05
N THR A 134 -1.98 4.59 -1.55
CA THR A 134 -0.68 5.29 -1.59
C THR A 134 -0.24 5.57 -3.04
N THR A 135 -0.47 4.63 -3.95
CA THR A 135 -0.15 4.82 -5.39
C THR A 135 -0.96 5.96 -5.97
N ALA A 136 -2.26 5.99 -5.72
CA ALA A 136 -3.13 7.08 -6.17
C ALA A 136 -2.74 8.43 -5.55
N GLU A 137 -2.42 8.45 -4.24
CA GLU A 137 -1.95 9.66 -3.56
C GLU A 137 -0.68 10.21 -4.19
N ARG A 138 0.34 9.37 -4.40
CA ARG A 138 1.60 9.77 -5.05
C ARG A 138 1.37 10.20 -6.50
N TYR A 139 0.45 9.56 -7.21
CA TYR A 139 0.08 9.94 -8.58
C TYR A 139 -0.54 11.34 -8.63
N TYR A 140 -1.50 11.65 -7.77
CA TYR A 140 -2.10 12.98 -7.69
C TYR A 140 -1.11 14.05 -7.20
N GLN A 141 -0.12 13.67 -6.40
CA GLN A 141 0.97 14.56 -6.04
C GLN A 141 1.84 14.94 -7.26
N VAL A 142 2.12 13.99 -8.16
CA VAL A 142 2.81 14.28 -9.42
C VAL A 142 1.98 15.20 -10.31
N LEU A 143 0.68 14.93 -10.46
CA LEU A 143 -0.24 15.82 -11.23
C LEU A 143 -0.28 17.23 -10.65
N LYS A 144 -0.26 17.38 -9.33
CA LYS A 144 -0.17 18.69 -8.66
C LYS A 144 1.05 19.48 -9.12
N PHE A 145 2.24 18.87 -9.05
CA PHE A 145 3.46 19.57 -9.46
C PHE A 145 3.50 19.83 -10.96
N GLN A 146 3.00 18.92 -11.78
CA GLN A 146 2.83 19.13 -13.23
C GLN A 146 1.95 20.37 -13.51
N ALA A 147 0.82 20.51 -12.82
CA ALA A 147 -0.07 21.66 -12.92
C ALA A 147 0.57 22.96 -12.41
N LEU A 148 1.32 22.91 -11.30
CA LEU A 148 2.03 24.06 -10.76
C LEU A 148 3.16 24.54 -11.68
N ILE A 149 3.88 23.64 -12.35
CA ILE A 149 4.90 23.98 -13.36
C ILE A 149 4.24 24.67 -14.55
N ALA A 150 3.11 24.14 -15.05
CA ALA A 150 2.36 24.76 -16.13
C ALA A 150 1.90 26.18 -15.76
N LEU A 151 1.32 26.36 -14.55
CA LEU A 151 0.94 27.68 -14.03
C LEU A 151 2.14 28.63 -13.93
N ASN A 152 3.28 28.15 -13.43
CA ASN A 152 4.48 28.99 -13.30
C ASN A 152 5.07 29.38 -14.68
N SER A 153 4.94 28.52 -15.69
CA SER A 153 5.30 28.84 -17.09
C SER A 153 4.39 29.93 -17.67
N GLU A 154 3.07 29.88 -17.40
CA GLU A 154 2.13 30.96 -17.76
C GLU A 154 2.56 32.27 -17.10
N ARG A 155 2.88 32.25 -15.80
CA ARG A 155 3.40 33.40 -15.05
C ARG A 155 4.66 33.96 -15.66
N LYS A 156 5.64 33.10 -15.98
CA LYS A 156 6.91 33.51 -16.63
C LYS A 156 6.68 34.27 -17.93
N ASN A 157 5.78 33.77 -18.76
CA ASN A 157 5.43 34.44 -20.04
C ASN A 157 4.79 35.80 -19.82
N THR A 158 3.89 35.91 -18.83
CA THR A 158 3.24 37.18 -18.46
C THR A 158 4.25 38.20 -17.96
N VAL A 159 5.16 37.79 -17.05
CA VAL A 159 6.21 38.70 -16.53
C VAL A 159 7.20 39.11 -17.62
N LYS A 160 7.59 38.21 -18.53
CA LYS A 160 8.45 38.53 -19.66
C LYS A 160 7.82 39.57 -20.61
N GLN A 161 6.53 39.41 -20.93
CA GLN A 161 5.81 40.39 -21.76
C GLN A 161 5.75 41.76 -21.09
N ALA A 162 5.49 41.80 -19.78
CA ALA A 162 5.50 43.04 -19.01
C ALA A 162 6.89 43.69 -18.95
N LEU A 163 7.96 42.90 -18.75
CA LEU A 163 9.34 43.38 -18.76
C LEU A 163 9.69 44.02 -20.11
N ASN A 164 9.39 43.37 -21.24
CA ASN A 164 9.63 43.91 -22.56
C ASN A 164 8.91 45.25 -22.78
N ALA A 165 7.66 45.36 -22.30
CA ALA A 165 6.91 46.63 -22.39
C ALA A 165 7.54 47.75 -21.53
N ILE A 166 7.99 47.42 -20.32
CA ILE A 166 8.63 48.36 -19.40
C ILE A 166 10.00 48.83 -19.95
N GLU A 167 10.82 47.93 -20.49
CA GLU A 167 12.11 48.27 -21.08
C GLU A 167 11.97 49.23 -22.30
N LYS A 168 10.94 49.06 -23.14
CA LYS A 168 10.63 49.98 -24.23
C LYS A 168 10.28 51.40 -23.69
N ARG A 169 9.48 51.48 -22.64
CA ARG A 169 9.10 52.75 -22.00
C ARG A 169 10.27 53.42 -21.29
N ALA A 170 11.16 52.65 -20.69
CA ALA A 170 12.37 53.15 -20.03
C ALA A 170 13.33 53.81 -21.04
N LYS A 171 13.50 53.16 -22.24
CA LYS A 171 14.28 53.73 -23.33
C LYS A 171 13.70 55.06 -23.87
N ALA A 172 12.38 55.25 -23.76
CA ALA A 172 11.71 56.49 -24.08
C ALA A 172 11.68 57.50 -22.89
N GLY A 173 12.36 57.23 -21.81
CA GLY A 173 12.42 58.13 -20.61
C GLY A 173 11.13 58.14 -19.76
N ALA A 174 10.15 57.26 -20.05
CA ALA A 174 8.84 57.33 -19.43
C ALA A 174 8.73 56.47 -18.14
N VAL A 175 9.77 55.68 -17.78
CA VAL A 175 9.81 54.79 -16.60
C VAL A 175 11.24 54.79 -16.04
N SER A 176 11.36 54.65 -14.70
CA SER A 176 12.65 54.65 -14.01
C SER A 176 13.44 53.34 -14.25
N SER A 177 14.77 53.42 -14.13
CA SER A 177 15.65 52.24 -14.15
C SER A 177 15.35 51.32 -12.94
N ALA A 178 14.88 51.84 -11.83
CA ALA A 178 14.46 51.09 -10.66
C ALA A 178 13.26 50.17 -10.98
N ASP A 179 12.30 50.63 -11.78
CA ASP A 179 11.14 49.84 -12.22
C ASP A 179 11.53 48.68 -13.13
N VAL A 180 12.49 48.90 -14.03
CA VAL A 180 13.06 47.84 -14.89
C VAL A 180 13.74 46.78 -14.00
N THR A 181 14.55 47.21 -13.04
CA THR A 181 15.24 46.31 -12.11
C THR A 181 14.26 45.51 -11.29
N ARG A 182 13.18 46.13 -10.81
CA ARG A 182 12.10 45.42 -10.10
C ARG A 182 11.44 44.35 -10.92
N MET A 183 11.17 44.60 -12.20
CA MET A 183 10.57 43.60 -13.09
C MET A 183 11.54 42.45 -13.43
N ARG A 184 12.83 42.76 -13.57
CA ARG A 184 13.86 41.70 -13.75
C ARG A 184 13.99 40.86 -12.48
N TYR A 185 13.92 41.47 -11.29
CA TYR A 185 13.87 40.73 -10.03
C TYR A 185 12.64 39.81 -9.94
N ALA A 186 11.46 40.31 -10.32
CA ALA A 186 10.24 39.49 -10.38
C ALA A 186 10.40 38.28 -11.34
N LEU A 187 11.05 38.47 -12.49
CA LEU A 187 11.34 37.36 -13.41
C LEU A 187 12.31 36.35 -12.80
N SER A 188 13.37 36.79 -12.11
CA SER A 188 14.30 35.92 -11.41
C SER A 188 13.62 35.10 -10.31
N GLN A 189 12.65 35.70 -9.59
CA GLN A 189 11.83 34.96 -8.60
C GLN A 189 10.98 33.85 -9.24
N VAL A 190 10.44 34.11 -10.45
CA VAL A 190 9.70 33.07 -11.19
C VAL A 190 10.63 31.95 -11.64
N ASP A 191 11.86 32.27 -12.07
CA ASP A 191 12.86 31.27 -12.47
C ASP A 191 13.31 30.43 -11.27
N LEU A 192 13.55 31.03 -10.11
CA LEU A 192 13.83 30.33 -8.87
C LEU A 192 12.69 29.36 -8.50
N ASN A 193 11.44 29.82 -8.55
CA ASN A 193 10.28 29.00 -8.27
C ASN A 193 10.13 27.84 -9.31
N THR A 194 10.51 28.07 -10.58
CA THR A 194 10.54 26.99 -11.59
C THR A 194 11.50 25.87 -11.17
N ALA A 195 12.72 26.22 -10.75
CA ALA A 195 13.71 25.23 -10.32
C ALA A 195 13.24 24.44 -9.08
N MET A 196 12.62 25.13 -8.13
CA MET A 196 12.03 24.45 -6.94
C MET A 196 10.92 23.50 -7.33
N LEU A 197 9.97 23.91 -8.19
CA LEU A 197 8.87 23.07 -8.63
C LEU A 197 9.34 21.87 -9.44
N GLN A 198 10.37 22.03 -10.28
CA GLN A 198 10.98 20.94 -11.04
C GLN A 198 11.62 19.91 -10.12
N SER A 199 12.34 20.34 -9.07
CA SER A 199 12.92 19.45 -8.07
C SER A 199 11.84 18.64 -7.34
N GLU A 200 10.74 19.28 -6.93
CA GLU A 200 9.61 18.62 -6.26
C GLU A 200 8.87 17.65 -7.20
N PHE A 201 8.74 18.01 -8.47
CA PHE A 201 8.17 17.14 -9.49
C PHE A 201 9.00 15.87 -9.67
N GLU A 202 10.32 16.00 -9.83
CA GLU A 202 11.23 14.85 -9.95
C GLU A 202 11.19 13.95 -8.69
N ARG A 203 11.22 14.56 -7.50
CA ARG A 203 11.09 13.83 -6.26
C ARG A 203 9.78 13.04 -6.20
N SER A 204 8.67 13.64 -6.62
CA SER A 204 7.35 13.00 -6.63
C SER A 204 7.27 11.84 -7.64
N ARG A 205 7.88 12.01 -8.82
CA ARG A 205 7.98 10.96 -9.86
C ARG A 205 8.76 9.74 -9.35
N LEU A 206 9.93 9.98 -8.75
CA LEU A 206 10.75 8.92 -8.17
C LEU A 206 10.00 8.19 -7.06
N ALA A 207 9.36 8.93 -6.15
CA ALA A 207 8.57 8.34 -5.08
C ALA A 207 7.38 7.50 -5.59
N LEU A 208 6.76 7.88 -6.70
CA LEU A 208 5.71 7.09 -7.33
C LEU A 208 6.28 5.79 -7.94
N ASN A 209 7.36 5.88 -8.71
CA ASN A 209 7.98 4.74 -9.39
C ASN A 209 8.59 3.70 -8.43
N GLU A 210 9.00 4.13 -7.23
CA GLU A 210 9.49 3.24 -6.17
C GLU A 210 8.45 2.14 -5.83
N LEU A 211 7.16 2.41 -5.99
CA LEU A 211 6.10 1.46 -5.64
C LEU A 211 6.11 0.19 -6.49
N TRP A 212 6.65 0.25 -7.72
CA TRP A 212 6.79 -0.91 -8.61
C TRP A 212 8.21 -1.11 -9.14
N GLN A 213 9.20 -0.38 -8.54
CA GLN A 213 10.64 -0.52 -8.81
C GLN A 213 11.05 -0.31 -10.28
N GLU A 214 10.33 0.51 -11.02
CA GLU A 214 10.68 0.83 -12.39
C GLU A 214 11.72 1.95 -12.43
N VAL A 215 12.82 1.71 -13.16
CA VAL A 215 13.89 2.71 -13.32
C VAL A 215 13.49 3.78 -14.34
N LYS A 216 12.68 3.41 -15.36
CA LYS A 216 12.25 4.34 -16.39
C LYS A 216 11.04 5.13 -15.92
N VAL A 217 11.23 6.43 -15.75
CA VAL A 217 10.18 7.36 -15.31
C VAL A 217 9.41 7.87 -16.53
N SER A 218 8.08 8.00 -16.40
CA SER A 218 7.24 8.54 -17.46
C SER A 218 7.47 10.04 -17.66
N ASP A 219 7.33 10.51 -18.89
CA ASP A 219 7.56 11.93 -19.24
C ASP A 219 6.34 12.79 -18.94
N TYR A 220 5.15 12.21 -19.02
CA TYR A 220 3.88 12.90 -18.82
C TYR A 220 2.90 12.02 -18.02
N TYR A 221 2.07 12.66 -17.20
CA TYR A 221 1.05 12.02 -16.36
C TYR A 221 -0.32 12.51 -16.79
N ALA A 222 -1.20 11.59 -17.20
CA ALA A 222 -2.55 11.93 -17.65
C ALA A 222 -3.50 12.12 -16.49
N GLY A 223 -4.29 13.18 -16.52
CA GLY A 223 -5.33 13.44 -15.51
C GLY A 223 -5.62 14.93 -15.33
N ASP A 224 -6.73 15.20 -14.69
CA ASP A 224 -7.18 16.54 -14.37
C ASP A 224 -7.58 16.61 -12.89
N LEU A 225 -6.91 17.48 -12.13
CA LEU A 225 -7.21 17.71 -10.71
C LEU A 225 -8.52 18.47 -10.49
N SER A 226 -9.10 19.09 -11.52
CA SER A 226 -10.33 19.88 -11.35
C SER A 226 -11.60 19.04 -11.23
N GLN A 227 -11.55 17.77 -11.64
CA GLN A 227 -12.69 16.84 -11.61
C GLN A 227 -12.81 16.16 -10.24
N ILE A 228 -13.36 16.86 -9.26
CA ILE A 228 -13.55 16.35 -7.91
C ILE A 228 -14.87 15.59 -7.82
N ALA A 229 -14.81 14.30 -7.45
CA ALA A 229 -16.00 13.49 -7.21
C ALA A 229 -16.74 13.96 -5.95
N ALA A 230 -18.08 13.97 -6.00
CA ALA A 230 -18.88 14.22 -4.82
C ALA A 230 -18.78 13.05 -3.83
N ILE A 231 -18.72 13.36 -2.53
CA ILE A 231 -18.70 12.33 -1.49
C ILE A 231 -20.13 11.93 -1.07
N LYS A 232 -20.27 10.70 -0.57
CA LYS A 232 -21.50 10.23 0.08
C LYS A 232 -21.77 11.03 1.35
N SER A 233 -23.01 11.02 1.82
CA SER A 233 -23.38 11.68 3.08
C SER A 233 -22.58 11.14 4.27
N GLU A 234 -22.41 11.95 5.31
CA GLU A 234 -21.73 11.53 6.55
C GLU A 234 -22.36 10.27 7.14
N ALA A 235 -23.69 10.19 7.16
CA ALA A 235 -24.42 9.02 7.66
C ALA A 235 -24.04 7.75 6.86
N ALA A 236 -24.03 7.82 5.53
CA ALA A 236 -23.66 6.68 4.69
C ALA A 236 -22.20 6.23 4.86
N LEU A 237 -21.28 7.17 5.16
CA LEU A 237 -19.88 6.84 5.48
C LEU A 237 -19.75 6.21 6.87
N LEU A 238 -20.58 6.62 7.84
CA LEU A 238 -20.57 6.07 9.18
C LEU A 238 -21.20 4.67 9.25
N ASP A 239 -22.18 4.37 8.41
CA ASP A 239 -22.86 3.07 8.38
C ASP A 239 -21.93 1.91 7.97
N VAL A 240 -20.87 2.20 7.22
CA VAL A 240 -19.92 1.18 6.76
C VAL A 240 -18.77 0.91 7.72
N ILE A 241 -18.71 1.56 8.89
CA ILE A 241 -17.60 1.39 9.86
C ILE A 241 -17.41 -0.07 10.27
N ASN A 242 -18.50 -0.82 10.47
CA ASN A 242 -18.42 -2.22 10.91
C ASN A 242 -17.91 -3.17 9.81
N THR A 243 -17.88 -2.72 8.55
CA THR A 243 -17.32 -3.45 7.41
C THR A 243 -15.99 -2.85 6.92
N ALA A 244 -15.52 -1.79 7.60
CA ALA A 244 -14.25 -1.16 7.30
C ALA A 244 -13.09 -2.15 7.31
N PRO A 245 -12.07 -1.99 6.44
CA PRO A 245 -10.95 -2.93 6.32
C PRO A 245 -10.23 -3.21 7.64
N GLU A 246 -9.99 -2.17 8.45
CA GLU A 246 -9.35 -2.30 9.77
C GLU A 246 -10.24 -3.08 10.75
N PHE A 247 -11.56 -2.87 10.70
CA PHE A 247 -12.51 -3.59 11.53
C PHE A 247 -12.61 -5.06 11.13
N ALA A 248 -12.62 -5.35 9.83
CA ALA A 248 -12.61 -6.72 9.31
C ALA A 248 -11.33 -7.48 9.73
N LEU A 249 -10.18 -6.82 9.76
CA LEU A 249 -8.93 -7.41 10.25
C LEU A 249 -9.05 -7.75 11.74
N LEU A 250 -9.50 -6.82 12.55
CA LEU A 250 -9.64 -7.02 13.99
C LEU A 250 -10.63 -8.15 14.32
N GLN A 251 -11.70 -8.27 13.54
CA GLN A 251 -12.65 -9.37 13.66
C GLN A 251 -12.00 -10.73 13.33
N GLN A 252 -11.16 -10.81 12.31
CA GLN A 252 -10.42 -12.04 12.01
C GLN A 252 -9.38 -12.39 13.09
N GLN A 253 -8.73 -11.40 13.67
CA GLN A 253 -7.85 -11.59 14.82
C GLN A 253 -8.63 -12.13 16.04
N TYR A 254 -9.85 -11.64 16.28
CA TYR A 254 -10.73 -12.18 17.31
C TYR A 254 -11.06 -13.65 17.07
N MET A 255 -11.42 -14.03 15.83
CA MET A 255 -11.67 -15.43 15.47
C MET A 255 -10.42 -16.30 15.62
N GLN A 256 -9.25 -15.80 15.28
CA GLN A 256 -7.96 -16.47 15.49
C GLN A 256 -7.68 -16.72 16.99
N LYS A 257 -7.89 -15.71 17.84
CA LYS A 257 -7.70 -15.84 19.28
C LYS A 257 -8.76 -16.77 19.94
N THR A 258 -9.98 -16.78 19.41
CA THR A 258 -11.02 -17.74 19.82
C THR A 258 -10.58 -19.18 19.52
N ALA A 259 -10.05 -19.44 18.31
CA ALA A 259 -9.51 -20.74 17.96
C ALA A 259 -8.28 -21.12 18.82
N ASN A 260 -7.44 -20.15 19.18
CA ASN A 260 -6.32 -20.36 20.10
C ASN A 260 -6.82 -20.74 21.51
N LEU A 261 -7.84 -20.05 22.03
CA LEU A 261 -8.43 -20.41 23.33
C LEU A 261 -8.96 -21.84 23.34
N ALA A 262 -9.66 -22.26 22.28
CA ALA A 262 -10.11 -23.64 22.14
C ALA A 262 -8.93 -24.63 22.12
N LEU A 263 -7.85 -24.30 21.41
CA LEU A 263 -6.62 -25.09 21.40
C LEU A 263 -6.01 -25.19 22.80
N GLN A 264 -5.87 -24.07 23.56
CA GLN A 264 -5.31 -24.09 24.90
C GLN A 264 -6.16 -24.91 25.87
N ARG A 265 -7.48 -24.86 25.74
CA ARG A 265 -8.39 -25.70 26.54
C ARG A 265 -8.21 -27.18 26.24
N SER A 266 -8.12 -27.57 24.98
CA SER A 266 -7.90 -28.96 24.59
C SER A 266 -6.50 -29.47 25.00
N SER A 267 -5.47 -28.60 24.90
CA SER A 267 -4.11 -28.95 25.34
C SER A 267 -4.00 -29.25 26.85
N GLY A 268 -4.94 -28.74 27.65
CA GLY A 268 -5.06 -29.04 29.06
C GLY A 268 -5.61 -30.44 29.37
N GLN A 269 -6.03 -31.22 28.37
CA GLN A 269 -6.53 -32.61 28.60
C GLN A 269 -5.40 -33.62 28.47
N SER A 270 -5.51 -34.73 29.22
CA SER A 270 -4.55 -35.83 29.12
C SER A 270 -4.73 -36.60 27.84
N ASP A 271 -3.63 -37.11 27.26
CA ASP A 271 -3.64 -38.05 26.15
C ASP A 271 -3.52 -39.48 26.67
N LEU A 272 -3.94 -40.42 25.84
CA LEU A 272 -3.89 -41.85 26.12
C LEU A 272 -2.80 -42.49 25.24
N THR A 273 -1.88 -43.26 25.87
CA THR A 273 -0.95 -44.09 25.13
C THR A 273 -1.35 -45.56 25.30
N LEU A 274 -1.57 -46.24 24.16
CA LEU A 274 -1.81 -47.70 24.11
C LEU A 274 -0.61 -48.35 23.45
N GLY A 275 -0.16 -49.47 24.02
CA GLY A 275 0.94 -50.25 23.45
C GLY A 275 0.68 -51.74 23.52
N GLY A 276 1.34 -52.45 22.63
CA GLY A 276 1.35 -53.93 22.60
C GLY A 276 2.71 -54.43 22.16
N GLY A 277 3.16 -55.56 22.75
CA GLY A 277 4.49 -56.06 22.44
C GLY A 277 4.64 -57.55 22.76
N VAL A 278 5.82 -58.07 22.50
CA VAL A 278 6.24 -59.42 22.85
C VAL A 278 7.42 -59.32 23.82
N ARG A 279 7.33 -60.08 24.90
CA ARG A 279 8.40 -60.23 25.89
C ARG A 279 8.93 -61.67 25.85
N TYR A 280 10.25 -61.80 25.69
CA TYR A 280 10.97 -63.04 25.85
C TYR A 280 11.68 -63.06 27.22
N ASN A 281 11.50 -64.15 27.98
CA ASN A 281 12.15 -64.35 29.29
C ASN A 281 13.19 -65.48 29.12
N GLN A 282 14.49 -65.11 29.29
CA GLN A 282 15.58 -66.02 29.16
C GLN A 282 15.58 -67.13 30.22
N GLN A 283 15.12 -66.84 31.46
CA GLN A 283 15.11 -67.80 32.58
C GLN A 283 14.13 -68.96 32.35
N THR A 284 12.97 -68.64 31.76
CA THR A 284 11.88 -69.64 31.52
C THR A 284 11.81 -70.12 30.11
N ASP A 285 12.66 -69.60 29.19
CA ASP A 285 12.64 -69.84 27.76
C ASP A 285 11.23 -69.73 27.15
N ALA A 286 10.50 -68.65 27.58
CA ALA A 286 9.13 -68.45 27.23
C ALA A 286 8.87 -67.05 26.66
N SER A 287 8.02 -66.97 25.66
CA SER A 287 7.51 -65.68 25.13
C SER A 287 6.10 -65.41 25.59
N SER A 288 5.80 -64.12 25.89
CA SER A 288 4.48 -63.66 26.32
C SER A 288 4.11 -62.36 25.62
N PHE A 289 2.82 -62.09 25.48
CA PHE A 289 2.32 -60.81 25.02
C PHE A 289 2.30 -59.81 26.17
N VAL A 290 2.66 -58.55 25.89
CA VAL A 290 2.61 -57.44 26.80
C VAL A 290 1.63 -56.42 26.28
N PHE A 291 0.72 -55.95 27.10
CA PHE A 291 -0.18 -54.85 26.84
C PHE A 291 0.17 -53.69 27.77
N SER A 292 0.28 -52.46 27.26
CA SER A 292 0.52 -51.30 28.03
C SER A 292 -0.56 -50.23 27.82
N PHE A 293 -0.94 -49.59 28.89
CA PHE A 293 -1.85 -48.46 28.94
C PHE A 293 -1.21 -47.40 29.81
N SER A 294 -1.09 -46.18 29.32
CA SER A 294 -0.56 -45.06 30.07
C SER A 294 -1.38 -43.82 29.82
N MET A 295 -1.75 -43.12 30.89
CA MET A 295 -2.48 -41.86 30.84
C MET A 295 -1.96 -40.95 31.96
N PRO A 296 -1.41 -39.76 31.66
CA PRO A 296 -0.99 -38.81 32.67
C PRO A 296 -2.18 -38.36 33.52
N LEU A 297 -2.08 -38.46 34.83
CA LEU A 297 -3.09 -37.94 35.76
C LEU A 297 -2.82 -36.44 36.01
N GLN A 298 -3.74 -35.64 35.62
CA GLN A 298 -3.63 -34.19 35.84
C GLN A 298 -4.13 -33.82 37.23
N LEU A 299 -3.26 -33.90 38.23
CA LEU A 299 -3.56 -33.51 39.61
C LEU A 299 -3.60 -31.99 39.82
N SER A 300 -3.15 -31.22 38.84
CA SER A 300 -3.23 -29.76 38.76
C SER A 300 -3.63 -29.33 37.37
N ASN A 301 -4.20 -28.13 37.24
CA ASN A 301 -4.52 -27.56 35.92
C ASN A 301 -3.22 -27.14 35.23
N ALA A 302 -2.59 -28.08 34.51
CA ALA A 302 -1.28 -27.86 33.87
C ALA A 302 -1.27 -26.80 32.79
N ASN A 303 -2.41 -26.36 32.24
CA ASN A 303 -2.53 -25.35 31.21
C ASN A 303 -3.36 -24.11 31.61
N GLY A 304 -3.68 -23.96 32.92
CA GLY A 304 -4.57 -22.89 33.41
C GLY A 304 -4.09 -21.48 33.05
N GLY A 305 -2.80 -21.22 33.23
CA GLY A 305 -2.22 -19.92 32.90
C GLY A 305 -2.31 -19.57 31.41
N ASN A 306 -2.13 -20.53 30.49
CA ASN A 306 -2.28 -20.28 29.04
C ASN A 306 -3.75 -20.05 28.64
N ILE A 307 -4.69 -20.76 29.31
CA ILE A 307 -6.13 -20.57 29.11
C ILE A 307 -6.52 -19.15 29.57
N GLU A 308 -6.09 -18.75 30.77
CA GLU A 308 -6.35 -17.42 31.33
C GLU A 308 -5.74 -16.31 30.43
N ALA A 309 -4.50 -16.48 29.99
CA ALA A 309 -3.85 -15.56 29.05
C ALA A 309 -4.64 -15.44 27.74
N ALA A 310 -5.11 -16.55 27.17
CA ALA A 310 -5.92 -16.54 25.96
C ALA A 310 -7.29 -15.85 26.16
N GLN A 311 -7.91 -15.99 27.34
CA GLN A 311 -9.14 -15.28 27.71
C GLN A 311 -8.91 -13.76 27.80
N HIS A 312 -7.84 -13.33 28.45
CA HIS A 312 -7.50 -11.90 28.53
C HIS A 312 -7.12 -11.31 27.17
N GLN A 313 -6.50 -12.08 26.27
CA GLN A 313 -6.27 -11.65 24.90
C GLN A 313 -7.57 -11.39 24.13
N LEU A 314 -8.60 -12.22 24.34
CA LEU A 314 -9.93 -11.98 23.74
C LEU A 314 -10.62 -10.75 24.35
N ALA A 315 -10.55 -10.57 25.65
CA ALA A 315 -11.10 -9.39 26.32
C ALA A 315 -10.43 -8.11 25.80
N LEU A 316 -9.09 -8.11 25.64
CA LEU A 316 -8.34 -6.99 25.09
C LEU A 316 -8.79 -6.64 23.66
N LEU A 317 -9.04 -7.66 22.81
CA LEU A 317 -9.54 -7.41 21.43
C LEU A 317 -10.94 -6.80 21.42
N ASN A 318 -11.82 -7.15 22.36
CA ASN A 318 -13.13 -6.51 22.51
C ASN A 318 -13.01 -5.02 22.83
N GLU A 319 -12.11 -4.66 23.76
CA GLU A 319 -11.83 -3.25 24.06
C GLU A 319 -11.23 -2.52 22.84
N GLN A 320 -10.31 -3.16 22.12
CA GLN A 320 -9.75 -2.60 20.89
C GLN A 320 -10.80 -2.38 19.79
N GLN A 321 -11.82 -3.25 19.68
CA GLN A 321 -12.93 -3.04 18.75
C GLN A 321 -13.75 -1.80 19.12
N GLY A 322 -14.05 -1.61 20.40
CA GLY A 322 -14.72 -0.41 20.90
C GLY A 322 -13.95 0.86 20.58
N GLN A 323 -12.65 0.84 20.88
CA GLN A 323 -11.74 1.96 20.63
C GLN A 323 -11.63 2.27 19.11
N LEU A 324 -11.45 1.26 18.27
CA LEU A 324 -11.36 1.41 16.81
C LEU A 324 -12.63 2.03 16.24
N ARG A 325 -13.80 1.61 16.69
CA ARG A 325 -15.08 2.20 16.26
C ARG A 325 -15.15 3.70 16.56
N ILE A 326 -14.75 4.10 17.77
CA ILE A 326 -14.71 5.52 18.17
C ILE A 326 -13.71 6.28 17.28
N GLN A 327 -12.53 5.73 17.07
CA GLN A 327 -11.47 6.33 16.25
C GLN A 327 -11.90 6.51 14.79
N LEU A 328 -12.44 5.49 14.16
CA LEU A 328 -12.92 5.56 12.77
C LEU A 328 -14.05 6.59 12.62
N ARG A 329 -15.00 6.60 13.57
CA ARG A 329 -16.07 7.61 13.58
C ARG A 329 -15.52 9.03 13.65
N LYS A 330 -14.56 9.28 14.54
CA LYS A 330 -13.89 10.58 14.68
C LYS A 330 -13.17 10.96 13.37
N GLN A 331 -12.38 10.05 12.80
CA GLN A 331 -11.62 10.30 11.58
C GLN A 331 -12.54 10.62 10.39
N ILE A 332 -13.59 9.82 10.19
CA ILE A 332 -14.56 10.04 9.10
C ILE A 332 -15.22 11.42 9.24
N ARG A 333 -15.69 11.79 10.44
CA ARG A 333 -16.29 13.10 10.70
C ARG A 333 -15.36 14.26 10.44
N THR A 334 -14.10 14.14 10.89
CA THR A 334 -13.09 15.16 10.67
C THR A 334 -12.78 15.33 9.18
N LEU A 335 -12.62 14.23 8.46
CA LEU A 335 -12.34 14.26 7.02
C LEU A 335 -13.54 14.77 6.22
N TYR A 336 -14.76 14.40 6.62
CA TYR A 336 -15.99 14.89 6.01
C TYR A 336 -16.11 16.42 6.13
N ALA A 337 -15.93 16.95 7.33
CA ALA A 337 -15.95 18.40 7.57
C ALA A 337 -14.85 19.12 6.79
N TYR A 338 -13.64 18.54 6.76
CA TYR A 338 -12.51 19.10 6.01
C TYR A 338 -12.78 19.10 4.50
N TYR A 339 -13.35 18.02 3.95
CA TYR A 339 -13.76 17.94 2.54
C TYR A 339 -14.74 19.07 2.19
N HIS A 340 -15.80 19.28 2.98
CA HIS A 340 -16.78 20.33 2.73
C HIS A 340 -16.17 21.73 2.80
N GLY A 341 -15.28 21.99 3.78
CA GLY A 341 -14.55 23.24 3.86
C GLY A 341 -13.69 23.51 2.63
N LYS A 342 -12.94 22.49 2.18
CA LYS A 342 -12.10 22.59 0.97
C LYS A 342 -12.92 22.68 -0.32
N SER A 343 -14.05 22.00 -0.42
CA SER A 343 -14.97 22.09 -1.55
C SER A 343 -15.54 23.52 -1.67
N THR A 344 -15.99 24.09 -0.56
CA THR A 344 -16.44 25.50 -0.51
C THR A 344 -15.31 26.45 -0.92
N GLN A 345 -14.07 26.23 -0.42
CA GLN A 345 -12.91 27.04 -0.79
C GLN A 345 -12.65 26.97 -2.31
N ALA A 346 -12.68 25.77 -2.90
CA ALA A 346 -12.50 25.58 -4.37
C ALA A 346 -13.60 26.31 -5.16
N GLN A 347 -14.85 26.22 -4.73
CA GLN A 347 -15.96 26.95 -5.37
C GLN A 347 -15.77 28.46 -5.32
N LEU A 348 -15.43 29.01 -4.15
CA LEU A 348 -15.18 30.45 -4.01
C LEU A 348 -14.00 30.91 -4.87
N LEU A 349 -12.91 30.15 -4.90
CA LEU A 349 -11.77 30.44 -5.77
C LEU A 349 -12.17 30.43 -7.24
N THR A 350 -12.91 29.44 -7.69
CA THR A 350 -13.31 29.29 -9.10
C THR A 350 -14.35 30.30 -9.54
N GLN A 351 -15.37 30.56 -8.69
CA GLN A 351 -16.52 31.36 -9.09
C GLN A 351 -16.36 32.87 -8.80
N ARG A 352 -15.51 33.23 -7.84
CA ARG A 352 -15.40 34.65 -7.40
C ARG A 352 -13.98 35.17 -7.46
N VAL A 353 -13.03 34.54 -6.77
CA VAL A 353 -11.70 35.11 -6.56
C VAL A 353 -10.89 35.16 -7.85
N ILE A 354 -10.79 34.06 -8.59
CA ILE A 354 -10.03 34.00 -9.85
C ILE A 354 -10.62 34.90 -10.91
N PRO A 355 -11.94 34.96 -11.17
CA PRO A 355 -12.52 35.91 -12.14
C PRO A 355 -12.30 37.38 -11.75
N GLN A 356 -12.36 37.71 -10.46
CA GLN A 356 -12.04 39.06 -9.97
C GLN A 356 -10.55 39.41 -10.18
N ALA A 357 -9.67 38.47 -9.86
CA ALA A 357 -8.21 38.69 -10.08
C ALA A 357 -7.87 38.79 -11.59
N GLN A 358 -8.55 38.05 -12.45
CA GLN A 358 -8.42 38.18 -13.92
C GLN A 358 -8.90 39.56 -14.40
N THR A 359 -9.96 40.09 -13.84
CA THR A 359 -10.47 41.43 -14.14
C THR A 359 -9.47 42.48 -13.62
N LEU A 360 -8.98 42.32 -12.40
CA LEU A 360 -8.00 43.20 -11.80
C LEU A 360 -6.73 43.31 -12.64
N ILE A 361 -6.14 42.19 -13.05
CA ILE A 361 -4.90 42.24 -13.87
C ILE A 361 -5.14 42.88 -15.24
N LYS A 362 -6.30 42.61 -15.87
CA LYS A 362 -6.67 43.23 -17.16
C LYS A 362 -6.81 44.75 -17.03
N GLN A 363 -7.48 45.23 -16.00
CA GLN A 363 -7.62 46.68 -15.71
C GLN A 363 -6.29 47.30 -15.34
N SER A 364 -5.50 46.66 -14.46
CA SER A 364 -4.17 47.14 -14.08
C SER A 364 -3.22 47.27 -15.23
N LEU A 365 -3.23 46.30 -16.21
CA LEU A 365 -2.40 46.39 -17.38
C LEU A 365 -2.78 47.60 -18.27
N LYS A 366 -4.08 47.87 -18.43
CA LYS A 366 -4.56 49.07 -19.17
C LYS A 366 -4.15 50.36 -18.47
N SER A 367 -4.39 50.49 -17.16
CA SER A 367 -4.02 51.68 -16.38
C SER A 367 -2.51 51.88 -16.35
N TYR A 368 -1.71 50.82 -16.30
CA TYR A 368 -0.26 50.91 -16.39
C TYR A 368 0.19 51.44 -17.76
N GLN A 369 -0.42 50.95 -18.86
CA GLN A 369 -0.13 51.47 -20.21
C GLN A 369 -0.44 52.95 -20.34
N GLN A 370 -1.46 53.45 -19.63
CA GLN A 370 -1.84 54.87 -19.59
C GLN A 370 -1.02 55.69 -18.59
N GLY A 371 -0.10 55.09 -17.86
CA GLY A 371 0.72 55.78 -16.86
C GLY A 371 0.00 56.13 -15.54
N GLN A 372 -1.19 55.56 -15.30
CA GLN A 372 -2.02 55.85 -14.14
C GLN A 372 -1.62 55.09 -12.89
N ILE A 373 -0.95 53.97 -13.05
CA ILE A 373 -0.49 53.12 -11.92
C ILE A 373 0.99 52.77 -12.04
N SER A 374 1.62 52.45 -10.92
CA SER A 374 3.03 52.04 -10.87
C SER A 374 3.26 50.61 -11.28
N VAL A 375 4.52 50.24 -11.60
CA VAL A 375 4.95 48.83 -11.81
C VAL A 375 4.64 47.97 -10.61
N LEU A 376 4.73 48.51 -9.38
CA LEU A 376 4.43 47.78 -8.16
C LEU A 376 2.97 47.33 -8.12
N GLN A 377 2.03 48.22 -8.44
CA GLN A 377 0.60 47.90 -8.48
C GLN A 377 0.27 46.85 -9.59
N LEU A 378 0.95 46.91 -10.72
CA LEU A 378 0.81 45.88 -11.78
C LEU A 378 1.33 44.53 -11.30
N LEU A 379 2.48 44.45 -10.63
CA LEU A 379 3.03 43.23 -10.06
C LEU A 379 2.14 42.66 -8.97
N ASP A 380 1.54 43.49 -8.12
CA ASP A 380 0.58 43.08 -7.09
C ASP A 380 -0.65 42.41 -7.71
N ALA A 381 -1.23 42.97 -8.77
CA ALA A 381 -2.36 42.38 -9.49
C ALA A 381 -1.99 41.04 -10.16
N GLN A 382 -0.76 40.93 -10.70
CA GLN A 382 -0.26 39.67 -11.24
C GLN A 382 -0.11 38.62 -10.13
N GLN A 383 0.49 39.00 -9.00
CA GLN A 383 0.69 38.10 -7.86
C GLN A 383 -0.63 37.57 -7.35
N ALA A 384 -1.65 38.44 -7.17
CA ALA A 384 -2.98 38.06 -6.69
C ALA A 384 -3.64 36.99 -7.60
N LEU A 385 -3.52 37.10 -8.93
CA LEU A 385 -4.04 36.11 -9.86
C LEU A 385 -3.33 34.75 -9.72
N PHE A 386 -1.98 34.76 -9.75
CA PHE A 386 -1.22 33.52 -9.70
C PHE A 386 -1.31 32.82 -8.34
N ASP A 387 -1.39 33.55 -7.24
CA ASP A 387 -1.61 33.00 -5.89
C ASP A 387 -3.00 32.36 -5.77
N SER A 388 -4.04 32.99 -6.36
CA SER A 388 -5.39 32.42 -6.39
C SER A 388 -5.47 31.12 -7.20
N LYS A 389 -4.82 31.08 -8.40
CA LYS A 389 -4.74 29.85 -9.21
C LYS A 389 -3.94 28.75 -8.50
N ARG A 390 -2.82 29.12 -7.85
CA ARG A 390 -2.01 28.18 -7.03
C ARG A 390 -2.82 27.61 -5.88
N ALA A 391 -3.56 28.47 -5.17
CA ALA A 391 -4.44 28.05 -4.08
C ALA A 391 -5.48 27.04 -4.57
N LEU A 392 -6.08 27.23 -5.76
CA LEU A 392 -7.03 26.30 -6.34
C LEU A 392 -6.40 24.92 -6.64
N ILE A 393 -5.21 24.89 -7.27
CA ILE A 393 -4.49 23.62 -7.53
C ILE A 393 -4.20 22.89 -6.22
N ASN A 394 -3.73 23.59 -5.20
CA ASN A 394 -3.46 22.99 -3.89
C ASN A 394 -4.75 22.46 -3.24
N THR A 395 -5.84 23.23 -3.28
CA THR A 395 -7.14 22.83 -2.73
C THR A 395 -7.68 21.57 -3.42
N HIS A 396 -7.57 21.48 -4.74
CA HIS A 396 -7.95 20.28 -5.47
C HIS A 396 -7.09 19.07 -5.07
N SER A 397 -5.77 19.24 -4.95
CA SER A 397 -4.89 18.16 -4.47
C SER A 397 -5.27 17.68 -3.07
N GLU A 398 -5.61 18.58 -2.15
CA GLU A 398 -6.03 18.26 -0.79
C GLU A 398 -7.39 17.52 -0.79
N LEU A 399 -8.32 17.89 -1.67
CA LEU A 399 -9.59 17.18 -1.85
C LEU A 399 -9.38 15.72 -2.28
N TYR A 400 -8.48 15.47 -3.24
CA TYR A 400 -8.13 14.09 -3.62
C TYR A 400 -7.50 13.30 -2.46
N GLN A 401 -6.62 13.92 -1.66
CA GLN A 401 -6.04 13.26 -0.49
C GLN A 401 -7.12 12.85 0.53
N VAL A 402 -8.11 13.72 0.76
CA VAL A 402 -9.24 13.39 1.65
C VAL A 402 -10.07 12.24 1.09
N LEU A 403 -10.41 12.29 -0.20
CA LEU A 403 -11.18 11.23 -0.87
C LEU A 403 -10.48 9.87 -0.77
N LEU A 404 -9.18 9.81 -1.09
CA LEU A 404 -8.37 8.60 -1.00
C LEU A 404 -8.27 8.07 0.44
N THR A 405 -8.15 8.98 1.42
CA THR A 405 -8.12 8.59 2.83
C THR A 405 -9.46 8.01 3.27
N LEU A 406 -10.58 8.62 2.88
CA LEU A 406 -11.93 8.11 3.16
C LEU A 406 -12.17 6.76 2.47
N GLU A 407 -11.72 6.60 1.21
CA GLU A 407 -11.79 5.35 0.46
C GLU A 407 -11.01 4.23 1.18
N ARG A 408 -9.80 4.52 1.64
CA ARG A 408 -8.98 3.59 2.42
C ARG A 408 -9.63 3.22 3.75
N LEU A 409 -10.21 4.19 4.47
CA LEU A 409 -10.85 3.96 5.78
C LEU A 409 -12.14 3.15 5.66
N THR A 410 -12.95 3.43 4.63
CA THR A 410 -14.25 2.78 4.44
C THR A 410 -14.17 1.49 3.63
N GLY A 411 -13.10 1.31 2.84
CA GLY A 411 -12.98 0.22 1.88
C GLY A 411 -13.91 0.36 0.66
N GLN A 412 -14.57 1.51 0.50
CA GLN A 412 -15.49 1.76 -0.60
C GLN A 412 -14.87 2.71 -1.62
N PRO A 413 -14.97 2.44 -2.93
CA PRO A 413 -14.51 3.37 -3.95
C PRO A 413 -15.34 4.66 -3.88
N LEU A 414 -14.68 5.78 -3.69
CA LEU A 414 -15.28 7.13 -3.69
C LEU A 414 -14.86 7.92 -4.92
N ILE A 415 -13.69 7.58 -5.46
CA ILE A 415 -13.23 8.09 -6.73
C ILE A 415 -13.70 7.08 -7.77
N GLU A 416 -14.70 7.47 -8.56
CA GLU A 416 -14.99 6.74 -9.78
C GLU A 416 -13.72 6.83 -10.65
N THR A 417 -12.94 5.75 -10.68
CA THR A 417 -11.95 5.58 -11.72
C THR A 417 -12.75 5.56 -13.00
N HIS A 418 -12.82 6.69 -13.72
CA HIS A 418 -13.38 6.73 -15.05
C HIS A 418 -12.71 5.64 -15.87
N GLN A 419 -13.40 4.50 -15.94
CA GLN A 419 -13.11 3.43 -16.87
C GLN A 419 -13.51 3.94 -18.25
N SER A 420 -12.57 4.54 -18.91
CA SER A 420 -12.64 4.74 -20.37
C SER A 420 -11.27 4.39 -20.95
#